data_f8108a1368e0f89d079d66b3b13b3f04
#
_entry.id   f8108a1368e0f89d079d66b3b13b3f04
#
_cell.length_a   1.000
_cell.length_b   1.000
_cell.length_c   1.000
_cell.angle_alpha   90.00
_cell.angle_beta   90.00
_cell.angle_gamma   90.00
#
_symmetry.space_group_name_H-M   'P 1'
#
loop_
_entity.id
_entity.type
_entity.pdbx_description
1 polymer ?
#
loop_
_entity_poly.entity_id
_entity_poly.type
_entity_poly.pdbx_seq_one_letter_code
_entity_poly.pdbx_strand_id
1 'polypeptide(L)'
;MRRRPFLLTLASVLPAGCASILPGRGDAARVLGVIEYGQSNSEGQAMQAASVLHAEYPAGLRMPRTASGNVWLGQATVGGRSFEADAVTGLAPLRGAMGSATHGSTAGESMVLRLAQSARDGPEIVLFNVAEGGQKIRKLARDAAPRYHGFRNLMRTAQAVDAALRREGKRYVVPVVIMAQGESDAGEPRLGELQEQVRAEIEAGIRAITGQREPVWLLSSQPSSFDADSSGTRAILARHVQSLGEGGAYFCLGPTYNFPFAHDFLHHSSEGHDMRGELYAVAFEHLRRHGRWDVLRVLEARVAGPDQILLTLSEPAEVEQLPGLALPMLGIGLDGGALSALRVEGDIIRITTSGPAAAVKAVRLGLDGHRGKRSSETIPRTSIRSATAYGRYRSGTPIRKWLCHQQIALER
;
A
#
# COMPACT_ATOMS: atom_id res chain seq x y z
N MET A 1 -51.12 9.12 23.37
CA MET A 1 -50.56 8.72 22.05
C MET A 1 -49.11 8.33 22.22
N ARG A 2 -48.85 7.00 22.21
CA ARG A 2 -47.47 6.45 22.35
C ARG A 2 -46.86 6.25 20.97
N ARG A 3 -45.77 6.95 20.68
CA ARG A 3 -44.98 6.75 19.45
C ARG A 3 -44.11 5.51 19.63
N ARG A 4 -44.27 4.50 18.76
CA ARG A 4 -43.41 3.31 18.64
C ARG A 4 -42.15 3.71 17.87
N PRO A 5 -40.94 3.25 18.27
CA PRO A 5 -39.74 3.41 17.46
C PRO A 5 -39.76 2.37 16.33
N PHE A 6 -39.51 2.84 15.12
CA PHE A 6 -39.25 2.01 13.94
C PHE A 6 -37.80 1.51 14.03
N LEU A 7 -37.62 0.22 14.31
CA LEU A 7 -36.34 -0.46 14.13
C LEU A 7 -36.16 -0.74 12.63
N LEU A 8 -35.28 0.00 11.97
CA LEU A 8 -34.76 -0.35 10.66
C LEU A 8 -33.71 -1.44 10.85
N THR A 9 -34.08 -2.68 10.52
CA THR A 9 -33.14 -3.78 10.40
C THR A 9 -32.37 -3.59 9.10
N LEU A 10 -31.16 -3.08 9.16
CA LEU A 10 -30.21 -3.12 8.06
C LEU A 10 -29.79 -4.58 7.84
N ALA A 11 -30.42 -5.24 6.88
CA ALA A 11 -29.91 -6.49 6.35
C ALA A 11 -28.61 -6.22 5.62
N SER A 12 -27.48 -6.58 6.24
CA SER A 12 -26.17 -6.61 5.59
C SER A 12 -26.19 -7.66 4.49
N VAL A 13 -26.38 -7.22 3.26
CA VAL A 13 -26.10 -8.03 2.07
C VAL A 13 -24.59 -8.19 1.98
N LEU A 14 -24.08 -9.31 2.49
CA LEU A 14 -22.70 -9.73 2.21
C LEU A 14 -22.60 -9.95 0.70
N PRO A 15 -21.61 -9.34 0.01
CA PRO A 15 -21.41 -9.66 -1.38
C PRO A 15 -21.04 -11.13 -1.51
N ALA A 16 -21.86 -11.89 -2.22
CA ALA A 16 -21.65 -13.29 -2.58
C ALA A 16 -20.47 -13.38 -3.56
N GLY A 17 -19.23 -13.33 -3.08
CA GLY A 17 -18.02 -13.34 -3.90
C GLY A 17 -16.73 -13.71 -3.17
N CYS A 18 -16.73 -13.75 -1.85
CA CYS A 18 -15.52 -14.06 -1.06
C CYS A 18 -15.28 -15.55 -0.78
N ALA A 19 -16.03 -16.46 -1.42
CA ALA A 19 -15.83 -17.88 -1.24
C ALA A 19 -14.54 -18.36 -1.90
N SER A 20 -13.60 -18.75 -1.07
CA SER A 20 -12.38 -19.54 -1.38
C SER A 20 -11.48 -19.09 -2.53
N ILE A 21 -10.62 -18.10 -2.25
CA ILE A 21 -9.45 -17.83 -3.12
C ILE A 21 -8.36 -18.93 -2.97
N LEU A 22 -8.46 -19.80 -1.98
CA LEU A 22 -7.61 -21.00 -1.87
C LEU A 22 -8.29 -22.21 -2.52
N PRO A 23 -7.52 -23.15 -3.14
CA PRO A 23 -8.07 -24.32 -3.80
C PRO A 23 -8.86 -25.20 -2.82
N GLY A 24 -10.09 -25.52 -3.20
CA GLY A 24 -10.80 -26.69 -2.66
C GLY A 24 -10.08 -27.96 -3.12
N ARG A 25 -10.13 -29.02 -2.33
CA ARG A 25 -9.64 -30.35 -2.77
C ARG A 25 -10.41 -30.75 -4.03
N GLY A 26 -9.76 -30.68 -5.20
CA GLY A 26 -10.31 -31.14 -6.49
C GLY A 26 -10.15 -30.19 -7.68
N ASP A 27 -9.77 -28.93 -7.48
CA ASP A 27 -9.46 -28.02 -8.61
C ASP A 27 -8.03 -28.19 -9.12
N ALA A 28 -7.83 -27.99 -10.43
CA ALA A 28 -6.50 -27.91 -11.02
C ALA A 28 -5.62 -26.97 -10.19
N ALA A 29 -4.38 -27.38 -9.91
CA ALA A 29 -3.47 -26.68 -9.01
C ALA A 29 -3.42 -25.19 -9.35
N ARG A 30 -3.90 -24.37 -8.43
CA ARG A 30 -4.08 -22.93 -8.59
C ARG A 30 -2.82 -22.20 -8.18
N VAL A 31 -2.29 -21.35 -9.05
CA VAL A 31 -1.10 -20.53 -8.80
C VAL A 31 -1.53 -19.07 -8.67
N LEU A 32 -1.14 -18.42 -7.59
CA LEU A 32 -1.45 -17.02 -7.34
C LEU A 32 -0.43 -16.11 -8.01
N GLY A 33 -0.89 -15.02 -8.60
CA GLY A 33 -0.07 -13.92 -9.09
C GLY A 33 -0.05 -12.76 -8.10
N VAL A 34 1.12 -12.28 -7.75
CA VAL A 34 1.33 -10.99 -7.09
C VAL A 34 2.10 -10.11 -8.04
N ILE A 35 1.52 -8.96 -8.36
CA ILE A 35 2.14 -7.99 -9.28
C ILE A 35 2.55 -6.77 -8.48
N GLU A 36 3.79 -6.36 -8.62
CA GLU A 36 4.28 -5.10 -8.07
C GLU A 36 4.36 -4.06 -9.18
N TYR A 37 3.68 -2.93 -9.00
CA TYR A 37 3.52 -1.87 -9.99
C TYR A 37 3.60 -0.50 -9.34
N GLY A 38 4.01 0.52 -10.07
CA GLY A 38 4.16 1.88 -9.56
C GLY A 38 5.49 2.52 -9.97
N GLN A 39 6.02 3.36 -9.09
CA GLN A 39 7.27 4.09 -9.31
C GLN A 39 8.44 3.50 -8.52
N SER A 40 9.51 4.29 -8.29
CA SER A 40 10.77 3.84 -7.68
C SER A 40 10.64 3.10 -6.34
N ASN A 41 9.70 3.50 -5.49
CA ASN A 41 9.40 2.77 -4.26
C ASN A 41 8.75 1.40 -4.51
N SER A 42 8.12 1.16 -5.66
CA SER A 42 7.71 -0.19 -6.09
C SER A 42 8.84 -0.94 -6.78
N GLU A 43 9.77 -0.26 -7.47
CA GLU A 43 10.96 -0.90 -8.04
C GLU A 43 11.89 -1.51 -6.99
N GLY A 44 11.79 -1.10 -5.73
CA GLY A 44 12.74 -1.47 -4.68
C GLY A 44 13.98 -0.56 -4.67
N GLN A 45 13.86 0.68 -5.19
CA GLN A 45 14.96 1.64 -5.10
C GLN A 45 15.21 1.98 -3.62
N ALA A 46 16.39 1.64 -3.13
CA ALA A 46 16.76 1.75 -1.72
C ALA A 46 18.04 2.58 -1.52
N MET A 47 18.66 3.04 -2.60
CA MET A 47 19.93 3.77 -2.58
C MET A 47 21.05 3.09 -1.77
N GLN A 48 20.92 1.80 -1.58
CA GLN A 48 21.89 0.92 -0.89
C GLN A 48 21.71 -0.51 -1.37
N ALA A 49 22.76 -1.31 -1.29
CA ALA A 49 22.66 -2.73 -1.62
C ALA A 49 21.59 -3.43 -0.78
N ALA A 50 20.91 -4.42 -1.37
CA ALA A 50 20.05 -5.30 -0.61
C ALA A 50 20.84 -5.87 0.57
N SER A 51 20.35 -5.71 1.77
CA SER A 51 20.78 -6.59 2.85
C SER A 51 20.45 -8.00 2.38
N VAL A 52 21.39 -8.93 2.50
CA VAL A 52 21.23 -10.34 2.08
C VAL A 52 20.17 -10.99 2.96
N LEU A 53 18.93 -10.59 2.76
CA LEU A 53 17.84 -11.03 3.61
C LEU A 53 17.26 -12.36 3.12
N HIS A 54 17.50 -12.75 1.86
CA HIS A 54 16.87 -13.91 1.26
C HIS A 54 17.88 -14.73 0.46
N ALA A 55 18.68 -15.54 1.16
CA ALA A 55 19.53 -16.51 0.50
C ALA A 55 18.70 -17.61 -0.19
N GLU A 56 17.55 -17.98 0.40
CA GLU A 56 16.70 -19.05 -0.10
C GLU A 56 15.21 -18.67 0.05
N TYR A 57 14.45 -18.93 -1.01
CA TYR A 57 13.00 -18.77 -1.04
C TYR A 57 12.33 -20.15 -1.05
N PRO A 58 11.15 -20.31 -0.42
CA PRO A 58 10.36 -21.55 -0.54
C PRO A 58 10.14 -21.96 -1.99
N ALA A 59 10.22 -23.26 -2.26
CA ALA A 59 10.14 -23.82 -3.62
C ALA A 59 8.85 -23.44 -4.39
N GLY A 60 7.76 -23.12 -3.68
CA GLY A 60 6.51 -22.66 -4.28
C GLY A 60 6.52 -21.21 -4.76
N LEU A 61 7.58 -20.44 -4.47
CA LEU A 61 7.72 -19.07 -4.94
C LEU A 61 8.50 -19.01 -6.24
N ARG A 62 7.89 -18.40 -7.25
CA ARG A 62 8.42 -18.36 -8.62
C ARG A 62 8.42 -16.94 -9.17
N MET A 63 9.21 -16.74 -10.22
CA MET A 63 9.28 -15.49 -10.99
C MET A 63 9.42 -15.80 -12.50
N PRO A 64 9.08 -14.86 -13.39
CA PRO A 64 9.33 -14.99 -14.81
C PRO A 64 10.82 -15.17 -15.12
N ARG A 65 11.11 -15.97 -16.14
CA ARG A 65 12.46 -16.25 -16.65
C ARG A 65 12.54 -15.88 -18.12
N THR A 66 13.65 -15.25 -18.52
CA THR A 66 13.98 -15.03 -19.93
C THR A 66 14.98 -16.06 -20.45
N ALA A 67 15.25 -16.04 -21.76
CA ALA A 67 16.24 -16.90 -22.39
C ALA A 67 17.68 -16.70 -21.86
N SER A 68 18.01 -15.50 -21.40
CA SER A 68 19.32 -15.16 -20.83
C SER A 68 19.49 -15.55 -19.35
N GLY A 69 18.48 -16.16 -18.75
CA GLY A 69 18.49 -16.58 -17.35
C GLY A 69 17.33 -15.97 -16.53
N ASN A 70 17.51 -15.90 -15.22
CA ASN A 70 16.54 -15.28 -14.36
C ASN A 70 16.56 -13.77 -14.56
N VAL A 71 15.42 -13.18 -14.80
CA VAL A 71 15.31 -11.75 -14.91
C VAL A 71 14.40 -11.26 -13.80
N TRP A 72 14.96 -10.44 -12.96
CA TRP A 72 14.26 -9.52 -12.15
C TRP A 72 13.57 -8.49 -13.06
N LEU A 73 12.26 -8.47 -13.09
CA LEU A 73 11.46 -7.61 -13.97
C LEU A 73 11.12 -6.28 -13.29
N GLY A 74 12.04 -5.70 -12.56
CA GLY A 74 11.82 -4.47 -11.81
C GLY A 74 12.32 -3.21 -12.47
N GLN A 75 12.89 -3.28 -13.66
CA GLN A 75 13.47 -2.09 -14.26
C GLN A 75 13.20 -2.05 -15.76
N ALA A 76 12.35 -1.12 -16.16
CA ALA A 76 12.25 -0.74 -17.56
C ALA A 76 13.58 -0.20 -18.13
N THR A 77 14.56 0.08 -17.26
CA THR A 77 15.84 0.73 -17.62
C THR A 77 17.04 0.29 -16.80
N VAL A 78 17.30 -1.00 -16.61
CA VAL A 78 18.62 -1.41 -16.13
C VAL A 78 19.66 -1.13 -17.21
N GLY A 79 20.50 -0.14 -16.99
CA GLY A 79 21.58 0.22 -17.90
C GLY A 79 21.11 0.77 -19.25
N GLY A 80 19.97 1.48 -19.31
CA GLY A 80 19.47 2.09 -20.55
C GLY A 80 18.84 1.12 -21.54
N ARG A 81 18.60 -0.12 -21.16
CA ARG A 81 17.87 -1.10 -21.97
C ARG A 81 16.44 -1.19 -21.48
N SER A 82 15.47 -0.91 -22.35
CA SER A 82 14.08 -1.22 -22.07
C SER A 82 13.95 -2.74 -21.91
N PHE A 83 13.33 -3.17 -20.79
CA PHE A 83 12.94 -4.57 -20.63
C PHE A 83 11.84 -4.89 -21.66
N GLU A 84 12.07 -5.88 -22.48
CA GLU A 84 11.05 -6.39 -23.39
C GLU A 84 10.40 -7.63 -22.76
N ALA A 85 9.13 -7.50 -22.39
CA ALA A 85 8.33 -8.59 -21.83
C ALA A 85 8.24 -9.82 -22.78
N ASP A 86 8.50 -9.62 -24.06
CA ASP A 86 8.56 -10.68 -25.08
C ASP A 86 9.70 -11.66 -24.84
N ALA A 87 10.69 -11.29 -24.02
CA ALA A 87 11.79 -12.16 -23.66
C ALA A 87 11.43 -13.22 -22.59
N VAL A 88 10.22 -13.18 -22.01
CA VAL A 88 9.82 -14.17 -20.99
C VAL A 88 9.56 -15.52 -21.66
N THR A 89 10.37 -16.53 -21.31
CA THR A 89 10.31 -17.87 -21.89
C THR A 89 9.72 -18.93 -20.93
N GLY A 90 9.54 -18.60 -19.66
CA GLY A 90 9.03 -19.53 -18.64
C GLY A 90 9.11 -18.98 -17.24
N LEU A 91 9.11 -19.88 -16.27
CA LEU A 91 9.19 -19.56 -14.84
C LEU A 91 10.45 -20.18 -14.23
N ALA A 92 10.97 -19.53 -13.18
CA ALA A 92 12.07 -20.01 -12.36
C ALA A 92 11.74 -19.87 -10.88
N PRO A 93 12.44 -20.53 -9.96
CA PRO A 93 12.37 -20.22 -8.54
C PRO A 93 12.61 -18.73 -8.29
N LEU A 94 11.86 -18.15 -7.34
CA LEU A 94 12.06 -16.76 -6.95
C LEU A 94 13.50 -16.58 -6.44
N ARG A 95 14.12 -15.50 -6.84
CA ARG A 95 15.39 -15.02 -6.31
C ARG A 95 15.23 -13.58 -5.90
N GLY A 96 15.85 -13.21 -4.79
CA GLY A 96 15.81 -11.83 -4.30
C GLY A 96 16.42 -10.83 -5.26
N ALA A 97 16.07 -9.58 -5.05
CA ALA A 97 16.60 -8.47 -5.84
C ALA A 97 18.11 -8.60 -5.97
N MET A 98 18.57 -8.75 -7.18
CA MET A 98 20.00 -8.88 -7.45
C MET A 98 20.65 -7.54 -7.16
N GLY A 99 21.35 -7.46 -6.01
CA GLY A 99 21.94 -6.27 -5.45
C GLY A 99 22.67 -5.40 -6.47
N SER A 100 21.99 -4.36 -6.90
CA SER A 100 22.69 -3.21 -7.43
C SER A 100 22.96 -2.25 -6.26
N ALA A 101 23.92 -1.34 -6.40
CA ALA A 101 24.20 -0.33 -5.38
C ALA A 101 22.98 0.59 -5.10
N THR A 102 21.95 0.54 -5.93
CA THR A 102 20.80 1.45 -5.90
C THR A 102 19.45 0.75 -5.67
N HIS A 103 19.40 -0.59 -5.73
CA HIS A 103 18.17 -1.36 -5.56
C HIS A 103 18.36 -2.44 -4.50
N GLY A 104 17.41 -2.51 -3.59
CA GLY A 104 17.35 -3.46 -2.50
C GLY A 104 16.22 -4.49 -2.68
N SER A 105 15.76 -5.07 -1.58
CA SER A 105 14.56 -5.90 -1.55
C SER A 105 13.34 -5.10 -1.99
N THR A 106 12.35 -5.74 -2.59
CA THR A 106 11.07 -5.10 -2.89
C THR A 106 10.01 -5.50 -1.89
N ALA A 107 8.93 -4.71 -1.84
CA ALA A 107 7.80 -5.04 -1.00
C ALA A 107 7.11 -6.36 -1.45
N GLY A 108 7.11 -6.63 -2.75
CA GLY A 108 6.56 -7.87 -3.30
C GLY A 108 7.25 -9.13 -2.79
N GLU A 109 8.57 -9.11 -2.65
CA GLU A 109 9.34 -10.24 -2.11
C GLU A 109 8.91 -10.60 -0.69
N SER A 110 8.88 -9.63 0.20
CA SER A 110 8.49 -9.85 1.61
C SER A 110 7.01 -10.20 1.75
N MET A 111 6.16 -9.66 0.88
CA MET A 111 4.76 -10.06 0.83
C MET A 111 4.60 -11.55 0.51
N VAL A 112 5.21 -12.02 -0.58
CA VAL A 112 5.03 -13.42 -0.99
C VAL A 112 5.71 -14.41 -0.04
N LEU A 113 6.83 -14.03 0.59
CA LEU A 113 7.46 -14.82 1.63
C LEU A 113 6.53 -15.03 2.82
N ARG A 114 5.94 -13.95 3.34
CA ARG A 114 4.99 -14.05 4.45
C ARG A 114 3.78 -14.90 4.08
N LEU A 115 3.21 -14.72 2.88
CA LEU A 115 2.09 -15.51 2.40
C LEU A 115 2.40 -17.00 2.26
N ALA A 116 3.61 -17.34 1.79
CA ALA A 116 4.04 -18.72 1.65
C ALA A 116 4.19 -19.44 2.99
N GLN A 117 4.48 -18.71 4.06
CA GLN A 117 4.72 -19.30 5.38
C GLN A 117 3.51 -19.29 6.30
N SER A 118 2.52 -18.45 6.02
CA SER A 118 1.27 -18.42 6.79
C SER A 118 0.40 -19.66 6.61
N ALA A 119 0.72 -20.53 5.66
CA ALA A 119 0.00 -21.77 5.39
C ALA A 119 0.96 -22.97 5.40
N ARG A 120 0.56 -24.07 6.05
CA ARG A 120 1.35 -25.32 6.17
C ARG A 120 1.70 -25.93 4.80
N ASP A 121 0.81 -25.77 3.82
CA ASP A 121 0.98 -26.08 2.41
C ASP A 121 0.77 -24.78 1.63
N GLY A 122 1.73 -23.86 1.72
CA GLY A 122 1.61 -22.51 1.16
C GLY A 122 1.25 -22.53 -0.33
N PRO A 123 0.48 -21.55 -0.81
CA PRO A 123 0.13 -21.48 -2.22
C PRO A 123 1.38 -21.30 -3.07
N GLU A 124 1.39 -21.93 -4.25
CA GLU A 124 2.38 -21.57 -5.27
C GLU A 124 2.09 -20.14 -5.72
N ILE A 125 3.12 -19.27 -5.72
CA ILE A 125 2.97 -17.85 -6.04
C ILE A 125 3.99 -17.45 -7.11
N VAL A 126 3.54 -16.77 -8.15
CA VAL A 126 4.40 -16.06 -9.09
C VAL A 126 4.40 -14.58 -8.75
N LEU A 127 5.56 -14.05 -8.41
CA LEU A 127 5.82 -12.63 -8.24
C LEU A 127 6.49 -12.07 -9.48
N PHE A 128 6.01 -10.94 -9.97
CA PHE A 128 6.79 -10.10 -10.86
C PHE A 128 6.56 -8.61 -10.59
N ASN A 129 7.58 -7.82 -10.90
CA ASN A 129 7.61 -6.38 -10.72
C ASN A 129 7.81 -5.71 -12.08
N VAL A 130 6.98 -4.75 -12.40
CA VAL A 130 7.03 -3.98 -13.65
C VAL A 130 6.85 -2.48 -13.37
N ALA A 131 7.33 -2.04 -12.21
CA ALA A 131 7.36 -0.64 -11.84
C ALA A 131 8.35 0.15 -12.72
N GLU A 132 8.09 1.45 -12.86
CA GLU A 132 8.95 2.40 -13.58
C GLU A 132 9.28 3.59 -12.68
N GLY A 133 10.56 3.76 -12.31
CA GLY A 133 11.03 4.81 -11.43
C GLY A 133 10.74 6.22 -11.96
N GLY A 134 10.39 7.14 -11.06
CA GLY A 134 10.15 8.56 -11.38
C GLY A 134 8.90 8.83 -12.24
N GLN A 135 8.07 7.83 -12.53
CA GLN A 135 6.90 8.03 -13.38
C GLN A 135 5.70 8.55 -12.59
N LYS A 136 4.93 9.41 -13.24
CA LYS A 136 3.60 9.82 -12.77
C LYS A 136 2.58 8.76 -13.13
N ILE A 137 1.50 8.65 -12.34
CA ILE A 137 0.45 7.65 -12.51
C ILE A 137 -0.13 7.62 -13.94
N ARG A 138 -0.30 8.77 -14.59
CA ARG A 138 -0.80 8.87 -15.98
C ARG A 138 0.11 8.20 -17.01
N LYS A 139 1.41 8.02 -16.69
CA LYS A 139 2.37 7.32 -17.55
C LYS A 139 2.38 5.81 -17.32
N LEU A 140 1.70 5.38 -16.29
CA LEU A 140 1.48 3.96 -15.93
C LEU A 140 0.11 3.45 -16.41
N ALA A 141 -0.73 4.29 -17.01
CA ALA A 141 -2.03 3.91 -17.56
C ALA A 141 -1.90 3.21 -18.92
N ARG A 142 -2.97 2.54 -19.34
CA ARG A 142 -3.05 1.82 -20.62
C ARG A 142 -2.78 2.71 -21.83
N ASP A 143 -3.30 3.92 -21.81
CA ASP A 143 -3.23 4.92 -22.87
C ASP A 143 -2.00 5.81 -22.82
N ALA A 144 -1.06 5.50 -21.92
CA ALA A 144 0.22 6.21 -21.84
C ALA A 144 0.97 6.15 -23.19
N ALA A 145 1.70 7.23 -23.50
CA ALA A 145 2.46 7.30 -24.74
C ALA A 145 3.38 6.08 -24.93
N PRO A 146 3.62 5.61 -26.17
CA PRO A 146 4.33 4.35 -26.45
C PRO A 146 5.72 4.22 -25.81
N ARG A 147 6.37 5.33 -25.47
CA ARG A 147 7.65 5.34 -24.77
C ARG A 147 7.58 4.89 -23.31
N TYR A 148 6.38 4.84 -22.71
CA TYR A 148 6.16 4.31 -21.36
C TYR A 148 5.70 2.86 -21.48
N HIS A 149 6.41 1.97 -20.81
CA HIS A 149 6.28 0.53 -21.06
C HIS A 149 5.57 -0.23 -19.94
N GLY A 150 5.38 0.37 -18.75
CA GLY A 150 4.91 -0.30 -17.55
C GLY A 150 3.65 -1.11 -17.78
N PHE A 151 2.55 -0.51 -18.26
CA PHE A 151 1.29 -1.22 -18.48
C PHE A 151 1.42 -2.34 -19.55
N ARG A 152 2.10 -2.05 -20.65
CA ARG A 152 2.34 -3.04 -21.71
C ARG A 152 3.16 -4.21 -21.21
N ASN A 153 4.24 -3.95 -20.46
CA ASN A 153 5.09 -4.97 -19.87
C ASN A 153 4.31 -5.82 -18.86
N LEU A 154 3.44 -5.19 -18.04
CA LEU A 154 2.56 -5.91 -17.13
C LEU A 154 1.69 -6.92 -17.87
N MET A 155 0.98 -6.49 -18.92
CA MET A 155 0.08 -7.36 -19.68
C MET A 155 0.83 -8.50 -20.39
N ARG A 156 1.96 -8.20 -21.04
CA ARG A 156 2.77 -9.22 -21.74
C ARG A 156 3.39 -10.23 -20.77
N THR A 157 3.88 -9.75 -19.62
CA THR A 157 4.40 -10.64 -18.59
C THR A 157 3.31 -11.55 -18.04
N ALA A 158 2.14 -11.01 -17.71
CA ALA A 158 1.01 -11.80 -17.23
C ALA A 158 0.58 -12.87 -18.27
N GLN A 159 0.54 -12.51 -19.54
CA GLN A 159 0.23 -13.43 -20.64
C GLN A 159 1.26 -14.56 -20.75
N ALA A 160 2.55 -14.25 -20.64
CA ALA A 160 3.62 -15.24 -20.70
C ALA A 160 3.60 -16.18 -19.48
N VAL A 161 3.30 -15.65 -18.28
CA VAL A 161 3.12 -16.43 -17.06
C VAL A 161 1.94 -17.38 -17.18
N ASP A 162 0.77 -16.88 -17.62
CA ASP A 162 -0.42 -17.71 -17.83
C ASP A 162 -0.15 -18.84 -18.82
N ALA A 163 0.50 -18.54 -19.96
CA ALA A 163 0.87 -19.54 -20.96
C ALA A 163 1.85 -20.58 -20.40
N ALA A 164 2.81 -20.18 -19.55
CA ALA A 164 3.74 -21.11 -18.91
C ALA A 164 3.01 -22.05 -17.95
N LEU A 165 2.14 -21.52 -17.10
CA LEU A 165 1.36 -22.30 -16.14
C LEU A 165 0.34 -23.23 -16.80
N ARG A 166 -0.30 -22.79 -17.89
CA ARG A 166 -1.18 -23.68 -18.69
C ARG A 166 -0.43 -24.90 -19.26
N ARG A 167 0.83 -24.74 -19.70
CA ARG A 167 1.68 -25.88 -20.12
C ARG A 167 1.99 -26.84 -18.98
N GLU A 168 1.98 -26.37 -17.74
CA GLU A 168 2.11 -27.21 -16.53
C GLU A 168 0.76 -27.78 -16.04
N GLY A 169 -0.34 -27.55 -16.75
CA GLY A 169 -1.69 -27.96 -16.33
C GLY A 169 -2.22 -27.19 -15.14
N LYS A 170 -1.71 -25.99 -14.86
CA LYS A 170 -2.05 -25.13 -13.73
C LYS A 170 -2.90 -23.94 -14.18
N ARG A 171 -3.71 -23.44 -13.24
CA ARG A 171 -4.54 -22.22 -13.43
C ARG A 171 -3.87 -21.01 -12.78
N TYR A 172 -3.63 -19.97 -13.57
CA TYR A 172 -3.13 -18.69 -13.07
C TYR A 172 -4.26 -17.79 -12.59
N VAL A 173 -4.12 -17.18 -11.42
CA VAL A 173 -5.06 -16.21 -10.87
C VAL A 173 -4.28 -15.07 -10.23
N VAL A 174 -4.58 -13.84 -10.61
CA VAL A 174 -3.98 -12.62 -10.05
C VAL A 174 -5.00 -11.96 -9.12
N PRO A 175 -4.94 -12.19 -7.81
CA PRO A 175 -5.87 -11.57 -6.87
C PRO A 175 -5.46 -10.15 -6.45
N VAL A 176 -4.19 -9.78 -6.64
CA VAL A 176 -3.68 -8.53 -6.08
C VAL A 176 -2.56 -7.90 -6.91
N VAL A 177 -2.63 -6.59 -7.00
CA VAL A 177 -1.54 -5.70 -7.41
C VAL A 177 -1.16 -4.84 -6.21
N ILE A 178 0.13 -4.75 -5.89
CA ILE A 178 0.64 -3.82 -4.88
C ILE A 178 1.28 -2.62 -5.56
N MET A 179 1.04 -1.42 -5.02
CA MET A 179 1.46 -0.19 -5.67
C MET A 179 1.98 0.84 -4.66
N ALA A 180 3.24 1.26 -4.83
CA ALA A 180 3.76 2.46 -4.20
C ALA A 180 3.90 3.55 -5.27
N GLN A 181 2.93 4.46 -5.27
CA GLN A 181 2.82 5.52 -6.27
C GLN A 181 2.26 6.78 -5.64
N GLY A 182 2.97 7.88 -5.76
CA GLY A 182 2.44 9.14 -5.29
C GLY A 182 3.49 10.21 -5.01
N GLU A 183 4.75 9.89 -4.76
CA GLU A 183 5.78 10.90 -4.51
C GLU A 183 5.99 11.79 -5.75
N SER A 184 5.88 11.22 -6.96
CA SER A 184 5.91 11.99 -8.23
C SER A 184 4.57 12.70 -8.54
N ASP A 185 3.52 12.39 -7.80
CA ASP A 185 2.14 12.86 -7.97
C ASP A 185 1.60 13.54 -6.71
N ALA A 186 2.46 14.02 -5.80
CA ALA A 186 2.03 14.54 -4.49
C ALA A 186 0.99 15.66 -4.61
N GLY A 187 1.10 16.51 -5.63
CA GLY A 187 0.16 17.58 -5.96
C GLY A 187 -1.00 17.18 -6.88
N GLU A 188 -1.23 15.91 -7.22
CA GLU A 188 -2.34 15.48 -8.08
C GLU A 188 -3.60 15.18 -7.25
N PRO A 189 -4.61 16.08 -7.22
CA PRO A 189 -5.78 15.93 -6.35
C PRO A 189 -6.69 14.76 -6.74
N ARG A 190 -6.49 14.19 -7.92
CA ARG A 190 -7.25 13.03 -8.41
C ARG A 190 -6.45 11.72 -8.34
N LEU A 191 -5.33 11.71 -7.61
CA LEU A 191 -4.43 10.56 -7.61
C LEU A 191 -5.14 9.24 -7.25
N GLY A 192 -6.02 9.24 -6.25
CA GLY A 192 -6.77 8.04 -5.87
C GLY A 192 -7.70 7.53 -6.98
N GLU A 193 -8.38 8.43 -7.70
CA GLU A 193 -9.22 8.08 -8.86
C GLU A 193 -8.38 7.51 -10.01
N LEU A 194 -7.23 8.13 -10.28
CA LEU A 194 -6.32 7.68 -11.33
C LEU A 194 -5.71 6.31 -11.02
N GLN A 195 -5.37 6.05 -9.76
CA GLN A 195 -4.93 4.71 -9.34
C GLN A 195 -6.04 3.67 -9.49
N GLU A 196 -7.29 4.02 -9.16
CA GLU A 196 -8.45 3.14 -9.38
C GLU A 196 -8.71 2.90 -10.86
N GLN A 197 -8.57 3.92 -11.71
CA GLN A 197 -8.65 3.74 -13.16
C GLN A 197 -7.61 2.73 -13.65
N VAL A 198 -6.35 2.90 -13.25
CA VAL A 198 -5.25 1.96 -13.59
C VAL A 198 -5.56 0.55 -13.07
N ARG A 199 -6.08 0.41 -11.85
CA ARG A 199 -6.52 -0.88 -11.30
C ARG A 199 -7.57 -1.54 -12.19
N ALA A 200 -8.61 -0.80 -12.57
CA ALA A 200 -9.68 -1.32 -13.41
C ALA A 200 -9.19 -1.75 -14.81
N GLU A 201 -8.25 -1.00 -15.39
CA GLU A 201 -7.60 -1.34 -16.65
C GLU A 201 -6.75 -2.62 -16.53
N ILE A 202 -6.00 -2.77 -15.42
CA ILE A 202 -5.24 -3.99 -15.11
C ILE A 202 -6.19 -5.16 -14.94
N GLU A 203 -7.26 -5.02 -14.14
CA GLU A 203 -8.24 -6.09 -13.94
C GLU A 203 -8.85 -6.56 -15.24
N ALA A 204 -9.27 -5.64 -16.11
CA ALA A 204 -9.83 -5.98 -17.42
C ALA A 204 -8.83 -6.78 -18.28
N GLY A 205 -7.56 -6.35 -18.32
CA GLY A 205 -6.51 -7.06 -19.03
C GLY A 205 -6.20 -8.45 -18.45
N ILE A 206 -6.08 -8.55 -17.13
CA ILE A 206 -5.84 -9.82 -16.44
C ILE A 206 -6.99 -10.79 -16.65
N ARG A 207 -8.25 -10.33 -16.56
CA ARG A 207 -9.41 -11.19 -16.83
C ARG A 207 -9.42 -11.70 -18.28
N ALA A 208 -9.04 -10.86 -19.24
CA ALA A 208 -8.94 -11.28 -20.64
C ALA A 208 -7.86 -12.34 -20.86
N ILE A 209 -6.76 -12.29 -20.12
CA ILE A 209 -5.65 -13.25 -20.21
C ILE A 209 -5.98 -14.57 -19.49
N THR A 210 -6.40 -14.50 -18.22
CA THR A 210 -6.52 -15.66 -17.34
C THR A 210 -7.91 -16.31 -17.36
N GLY A 211 -8.93 -15.58 -17.78
CA GLY A 211 -10.34 -15.99 -17.67
C GLY A 211 -10.86 -15.97 -16.23
N GLN A 212 -10.14 -15.38 -15.27
CA GLN A 212 -10.59 -15.31 -13.88
C GLN A 212 -11.84 -14.43 -13.74
N ARG A 213 -12.70 -14.79 -12.76
CA ARG A 213 -13.87 -13.98 -12.37
C ARG A 213 -13.60 -13.16 -11.13
N GLU A 214 -12.63 -13.57 -10.34
CA GLU A 214 -12.21 -12.92 -9.10
C GLU A 214 -11.73 -11.49 -9.39
N PRO A 215 -12.01 -10.53 -8.50
CA PRO A 215 -11.50 -9.17 -8.65
C PRO A 215 -9.96 -9.14 -8.51
N VAL A 216 -9.35 -8.14 -9.12
CA VAL A 216 -7.96 -7.77 -8.85
C VAL A 216 -7.95 -6.62 -7.85
N TRP A 217 -7.57 -6.89 -6.62
CA TRP A 217 -7.41 -5.85 -5.61
C TRP A 217 -6.17 -5.02 -5.87
N LEU A 218 -6.28 -3.72 -5.70
CA LEU A 218 -5.13 -2.83 -5.61
C LEU A 218 -4.88 -2.50 -4.15
N LEU A 219 -3.68 -2.81 -3.67
CA LEU A 219 -3.18 -2.36 -2.38
C LEU A 219 -2.18 -1.22 -2.63
N SER A 220 -2.60 0.01 -2.35
CA SER A 220 -1.77 1.21 -2.46
C SER A 220 -1.26 1.65 -1.10
N SER A 221 -0.38 2.63 -1.03
CA SER A 221 0.04 3.30 0.20
C SER A 221 0.02 4.81 0.02
N GLN A 222 -0.19 5.55 1.12
CA GLN A 222 0.03 6.99 1.07
C GLN A 222 1.53 7.27 0.91
N PRO A 223 1.94 8.20 0.02
CA PRO A 223 3.32 8.66 -0.04
C PRO A 223 3.83 9.10 1.33
N SER A 224 5.05 8.70 1.64
CA SER A 224 5.65 8.95 2.95
C SER A 224 6.65 10.11 2.94
N SER A 225 7.01 10.61 1.76
CA SER A 225 7.90 11.76 1.60
C SER A 225 7.37 12.63 0.47
N PHE A 226 6.87 13.81 0.80
CA PHE A 226 6.32 14.78 -0.15
C PHE A 226 6.59 16.21 0.31
N ASP A 227 6.54 17.15 -0.63
CA ASP A 227 6.68 18.58 -0.37
C ASP A 227 5.41 19.17 0.28
N ALA A 228 5.26 20.50 0.25
CA ALA A 228 4.13 21.16 0.91
C ALA A 228 2.75 20.78 0.36
N ASP A 229 2.66 20.36 -0.93
CA ASP A 229 1.40 19.91 -1.52
C ASP A 229 1.14 18.44 -1.21
N SER A 230 0.09 18.18 -0.46
CA SER A 230 -0.34 16.86 -0.01
C SER A 230 -1.66 16.42 -0.64
N SER A 231 -2.13 17.10 -1.69
CA SER A 231 -3.45 16.81 -2.29
C SER A 231 -3.54 15.37 -2.81
N GLY A 232 -2.48 14.87 -3.46
CA GLY A 232 -2.42 13.49 -3.94
C GLY A 232 -2.45 12.47 -2.80
N THR A 233 -1.70 12.70 -1.73
CA THR A 233 -1.69 11.83 -0.54
C THR A 233 -3.08 11.73 0.09
N ARG A 234 -3.80 12.87 0.22
CA ARG A 234 -5.17 12.89 0.74
C ARG A 234 -6.17 12.22 -0.21
N ALA A 235 -5.98 12.36 -1.52
CA ALA A 235 -6.84 11.72 -2.53
C ALA A 235 -6.80 10.18 -2.45
N ILE A 236 -5.64 9.59 -2.12
CA ILE A 236 -5.52 8.13 -1.90
C ILE A 236 -6.41 7.68 -0.74
N LEU A 237 -6.39 8.39 0.39
CA LEU A 237 -7.25 8.07 1.53
C LEU A 237 -8.74 8.27 1.19
N ALA A 238 -9.09 9.35 0.49
CA ALA A 238 -10.46 9.60 0.07
C ALA A 238 -11.00 8.47 -0.82
N ARG A 239 -10.21 8.01 -1.80
CA ARG A 239 -10.60 6.86 -2.65
C ARG A 239 -10.73 5.57 -1.86
N HIS A 240 -9.84 5.33 -0.88
CA HIS A 240 -9.96 4.17 0.02
C HIS A 240 -11.28 4.19 0.79
N VAL A 241 -11.63 5.31 1.41
CA VAL A 241 -12.89 5.46 2.17
C VAL A 241 -14.11 5.24 1.28
N GLN A 242 -14.10 5.79 0.07
CA GLN A 242 -15.15 5.55 -0.91
C GLN A 242 -15.25 4.06 -1.28
N SER A 243 -14.13 3.41 -1.53
CA SER A 243 -14.08 1.97 -1.84
C SER A 243 -14.64 1.09 -0.72
N LEU A 244 -14.41 1.44 0.54
CA LEU A 244 -15.00 0.74 1.69
C LEU A 244 -16.53 0.80 1.67
N GLY A 245 -17.11 1.95 1.30
CA GLY A 245 -18.57 2.14 1.21
C GLY A 245 -19.20 1.43 0.03
N GLU A 246 -18.46 1.29 -1.07
CA GLU A 246 -18.94 0.68 -2.32
C GLU A 246 -18.70 -0.85 -2.40
N GLY A 247 -17.98 -1.45 -1.45
CA GLY A 247 -17.49 -2.82 -1.57
C GLY A 247 -16.49 -2.98 -2.73
N GLY A 248 -15.70 -1.94 -2.99
CA GLY A 248 -14.77 -1.86 -4.10
C GLY A 248 -13.50 -2.68 -3.92
N ALA A 249 -12.58 -2.58 -4.87
CA ALA A 249 -11.35 -3.36 -4.93
C ALA A 249 -10.05 -2.52 -4.75
N TYR A 250 -10.19 -1.27 -4.33
CA TYR A 250 -9.09 -0.36 -4.03
C TYR A 250 -8.92 -0.20 -2.53
N PHE A 251 -7.72 -0.46 -2.03
CA PHE A 251 -7.41 -0.34 -0.61
C PHE A 251 -6.07 0.37 -0.39
N CYS A 252 -6.03 1.20 0.66
CA CYS A 252 -4.80 1.84 1.12
C CYS A 252 -4.26 1.10 2.34
N LEU A 253 -2.93 1.01 2.47
CA LEU A 253 -2.25 0.53 3.69
C LEU A 253 -2.16 1.61 4.77
N GLY A 254 -2.39 2.87 4.40
CA GLY A 254 -1.96 4.02 5.15
C GLY A 254 -0.53 4.46 4.79
N PRO A 255 0.04 5.40 5.54
CA PRO A 255 1.41 5.86 5.33
C PRO A 255 2.43 4.88 5.93
N THR A 256 3.62 4.91 5.37
CA THR A 256 4.79 4.14 5.84
C THR A 256 5.92 5.05 6.31
N TYR A 257 5.62 6.28 6.69
CA TYR A 257 6.57 7.36 7.01
C TYR A 257 7.48 7.08 8.23
N ASN A 258 7.14 6.12 9.06
CA ASN A 258 7.98 5.67 10.18
C ASN A 258 8.65 4.30 9.92
N PHE A 259 8.58 3.81 8.69
CA PHE A 259 9.42 2.69 8.25
C PHE A 259 10.80 3.22 7.88
N PRO A 260 11.87 2.40 7.98
CA PRO A 260 13.21 2.85 7.67
C PRO A 260 13.36 3.40 6.25
N PHE A 261 13.98 4.58 6.14
CA PHE A 261 14.33 5.21 4.87
C PHE A 261 15.77 4.96 4.48
N ALA A 262 16.07 5.05 3.19
CA ALA A 262 17.39 5.24 2.66
C ALA A 262 17.91 6.64 3.01
N HIS A 263 19.18 6.90 2.73
CA HIS A 263 19.84 8.18 3.08
C HIS A 263 19.25 9.42 2.40
N ASP A 264 18.47 9.24 1.33
CA ASP A 264 17.82 10.33 0.60
C ASP A 264 16.47 10.75 1.20
N PHE A 265 15.95 10.01 2.18
CA PHE A 265 14.66 10.25 2.83
C PHE A 265 13.47 10.40 1.85
N LEU A 266 13.61 9.83 0.66
CA LEU A 266 12.58 9.69 -0.37
C LEU A 266 12.21 8.22 -0.57
N HIS A 267 13.22 7.38 -0.65
CA HIS A 267 13.06 5.95 -0.83
C HIS A 267 13.18 5.22 0.50
N HIS A 268 12.43 4.15 0.65
CA HIS A 268 12.63 3.26 1.80
C HIS A 268 13.96 2.51 1.68
N SER A 269 14.55 2.19 2.82
CA SER A 269 15.64 1.21 2.85
C SER A 269 15.12 -0.20 2.51
N SER A 270 16.00 -1.18 2.31
CA SER A 270 15.59 -2.57 2.12
C SER A 270 14.71 -3.06 3.27
N GLU A 271 15.02 -2.70 4.52
CA GLU A 271 14.19 -3.04 5.68
C GLU A 271 12.82 -2.34 5.61
N GLY A 272 12.77 -1.09 5.18
CA GLY A 272 11.51 -0.36 5.01
C GLY A 272 10.63 -0.98 3.93
N HIS A 273 11.22 -1.45 2.83
CA HIS A 273 10.51 -2.22 1.81
C HIS A 273 10.02 -3.57 2.36
N ASP A 274 10.82 -4.27 3.16
CA ASP A 274 10.43 -5.52 3.81
C ASP A 274 9.22 -5.31 4.74
N MET A 275 9.27 -4.30 5.60
CA MET A 275 8.16 -3.98 6.50
C MET A 275 6.88 -3.64 5.72
N ARG A 276 7.00 -2.89 4.63
CA ARG A 276 5.86 -2.57 3.76
C ARG A 276 5.28 -3.82 3.09
N GLY A 277 6.14 -4.71 2.60
CA GLY A 277 5.73 -5.98 2.00
C GLY A 277 4.98 -6.89 2.97
N GLU A 278 5.47 -6.99 4.19
CA GLU A 278 4.78 -7.73 5.24
C GLU A 278 3.41 -7.11 5.60
N LEU A 279 3.30 -5.77 5.59
CA LEU A 279 2.02 -5.08 5.81
C LEU A 279 1.04 -5.32 4.64
N TYR A 280 1.53 -5.37 3.40
CA TYR A 280 0.73 -5.79 2.24
C TYR A 280 0.18 -7.21 2.42
N ALA A 281 0.99 -8.14 2.91
CA ALA A 281 0.54 -9.50 3.18
C ALA A 281 -0.54 -9.55 4.25
N VAL A 282 -0.37 -8.81 5.36
CA VAL A 282 -1.38 -8.69 6.43
C VAL A 282 -2.69 -8.15 5.87
N ALA A 283 -2.65 -7.06 5.10
CA ALA A 283 -3.83 -6.47 4.49
C ALA A 283 -4.53 -7.43 3.52
N PHE A 284 -3.74 -8.11 2.67
CA PHE A 284 -4.26 -9.10 1.74
C PHE A 284 -4.92 -10.29 2.43
N GLU A 285 -4.30 -10.84 3.49
CA GLU A 285 -4.89 -11.91 4.28
C GLU A 285 -6.17 -11.48 4.98
N HIS A 286 -6.20 -10.24 5.49
CA HIS A 286 -7.39 -9.67 6.13
C HIS A 286 -8.54 -9.50 5.12
N LEU A 287 -8.25 -8.97 3.93
CA LEU A 287 -9.21 -8.84 2.84
C LEU A 287 -9.78 -10.21 2.43
N ARG A 288 -8.93 -11.22 2.31
CA ARG A 288 -9.37 -12.59 1.99
C ARG A 288 -10.30 -13.20 3.02
N ARG A 289 -10.06 -12.92 4.31
CA ARG A 289 -10.85 -13.48 5.41
C ARG A 289 -12.15 -12.71 5.67
N HIS A 290 -12.10 -11.38 5.53
CA HIS A 290 -13.14 -10.48 6.02
C HIS A 290 -13.77 -9.62 4.93
N GLY A 291 -13.26 -9.63 3.70
CA GLY A 291 -13.74 -8.81 2.58
C GLY A 291 -13.48 -7.32 2.72
N ARG A 292 -12.76 -6.90 3.75
CA ARG A 292 -12.46 -5.48 4.02
C ARG A 292 -11.09 -5.31 4.68
N TRP A 293 -10.52 -4.15 4.48
CA TRP A 293 -9.33 -3.66 5.18
C TRP A 293 -9.53 -2.18 5.47
N ASP A 294 -9.25 -1.72 6.68
CA ASP A 294 -9.27 -0.29 7.01
C ASP A 294 -7.92 0.13 7.62
N VAL A 295 -7.64 1.42 7.50
CA VAL A 295 -6.42 2.06 7.98
C VAL A 295 -6.70 2.82 9.27
N LEU A 296 -5.66 3.15 10.04
CA LEU A 296 -5.81 4.06 11.18
C LEU A 296 -6.04 5.49 10.65
N ARG A 297 -7.24 6.00 10.82
CA ARG A 297 -7.68 7.32 10.33
C ARG A 297 -8.66 7.97 11.30
N VAL A 298 -8.81 9.28 11.18
CA VAL A 298 -9.88 10.00 11.88
C VAL A 298 -11.19 9.81 11.11
N LEU A 299 -12.23 9.42 11.84
CA LEU A 299 -13.59 9.26 11.34
C LEU A 299 -14.39 10.56 11.49
N GLU A 300 -14.22 11.25 12.62
CA GLU A 300 -14.95 12.45 13.02
C GLU A 300 -14.03 13.41 13.76
N ALA A 301 -14.21 14.70 13.53
CA ALA A 301 -13.57 15.77 14.29
C ALA A 301 -14.64 16.78 14.72
N ARG A 302 -14.79 17.02 16.03
CA ARG A 302 -15.80 17.91 16.57
C ARG A 302 -15.29 18.80 17.69
N VAL A 303 -15.89 19.96 17.82
CA VAL A 303 -15.72 20.84 19.00
C VAL A 303 -16.46 20.22 20.20
N ALA A 304 -15.75 20.00 21.30
CA ALA A 304 -16.30 19.38 22.51
C ALA A 304 -16.36 20.32 23.73
N GLY A 305 -15.84 21.52 23.59
CA GLY A 305 -15.83 22.53 24.64
C GLY A 305 -15.21 23.84 24.15
N PRO A 306 -15.13 24.86 25.00
CA PRO A 306 -14.61 26.18 24.59
C PRO A 306 -13.18 26.09 23.98
N ASP A 307 -12.36 25.21 24.50
CA ASP A 307 -10.95 24.98 24.11
C ASP A 307 -10.65 23.51 23.77
N GLN A 308 -11.68 22.70 23.52
CA GLN A 308 -11.55 21.26 23.35
C GLN A 308 -12.03 20.80 21.96
N ILE A 309 -11.20 19.98 21.28
CA ILE A 309 -11.55 19.26 20.06
C ILE A 309 -11.34 17.77 20.33
N LEU A 310 -12.27 16.95 19.88
CA LEU A 310 -12.18 15.50 19.90
C LEU A 310 -12.10 14.95 18.48
N LEU A 311 -11.16 14.04 18.26
CA LEU A 311 -11.06 13.25 17.05
C LEU A 311 -11.39 11.80 17.40
N THR A 312 -12.35 11.21 16.71
CA THR A 312 -12.66 9.78 16.82
C THR A 312 -11.88 9.00 15.75
N LEU A 313 -11.16 7.99 16.17
CA LEU A 313 -10.32 7.13 15.29
C LEU A 313 -11.09 5.90 14.81
N SER A 314 -10.63 5.30 13.74
CA SER A 314 -11.16 4.02 13.20
C SER A 314 -10.85 2.81 14.08
N GLU A 315 -9.88 2.91 14.96
CA GLU A 315 -9.44 1.87 15.89
C GLU A 315 -8.62 2.49 17.04
N PRO A 316 -8.42 1.78 18.16
CA PRO A 316 -7.57 2.24 19.25
C PRO A 316 -6.13 2.51 18.80
N ALA A 317 -5.58 3.60 19.30
CA ALA A 317 -4.24 4.07 18.97
C ALA A 317 -3.40 4.36 20.22
N GLU A 318 -2.10 4.45 20.01
CA GLU A 318 -1.12 4.81 21.04
C GLU A 318 -0.05 5.74 20.46
N VAL A 319 0.61 6.47 21.33
CA VAL A 319 1.75 7.32 20.96
C VAL A 319 3.03 6.49 20.99
N GLU A 320 3.82 6.57 19.92
CA GLU A 320 5.18 6.04 19.87
C GLU A 320 6.19 7.17 19.95
N GLN A 321 7.15 7.03 20.88
CA GLN A 321 8.32 7.89 20.89
C GLN A 321 9.30 7.42 19.80
N LEU A 322 9.50 8.25 18.79
CA LEU A 322 10.46 7.98 17.73
C LEU A 322 11.87 8.33 18.22
N PRO A 323 12.81 7.38 18.25
CA PRO A 323 14.15 7.62 18.73
C PRO A 323 14.84 8.80 18.00
N GLY A 324 15.37 9.75 18.77
CA GLY A 324 16.06 10.92 18.22
C GLY A 324 15.16 11.94 17.48
N LEU A 325 13.84 11.80 17.54
CA LEU A 325 12.92 12.69 16.88
C LEU A 325 11.80 13.16 17.84
N ALA A 326 11.81 14.44 18.15
CA ALA A 326 10.73 15.10 18.88
C ALA A 326 9.80 15.80 17.89
N LEU A 327 8.62 15.23 17.63
CA LEU A 327 7.61 15.87 16.79
C LEU A 327 6.76 16.83 17.63
N PRO A 328 6.76 18.12 17.31
CA PRO A 328 5.86 19.07 17.97
C PRO A 328 4.41 18.58 17.86
N MET A 329 3.72 18.52 18.99
CA MET A 329 2.30 18.09 19.07
C MET A 329 2.03 16.80 18.28
N LEU A 330 2.97 15.84 18.34
CA LEU A 330 2.89 14.53 17.67
C LEU A 330 2.67 14.61 16.14
N GLY A 331 3.01 15.71 15.49
CA GLY A 331 2.80 15.94 14.06
C GLY A 331 1.36 16.34 13.69
N ILE A 332 0.60 16.87 14.63
CA ILE A 332 -0.74 17.41 14.40
C ILE A 332 -0.69 18.94 14.39
N GLY A 333 -1.37 19.53 13.41
CA GLY A 333 -1.54 20.98 13.28
C GLY A 333 -3.01 21.40 13.19
N LEU A 334 -3.28 22.69 13.36
CA LEU A 334 -4.62 23.27 13.25
C LEU A 334 -4.65 24.39 12.22
N ASP A 335 -5.77 24.49 11.49
CA ASP A 335 -6.06 25.63 10.65
C ASP A 335 -6.96 26.59 11.43
N GLY A 336 -6.44 27.79 11.78
CA GLY A 336 -7.18 28.80 12.51
C GLY A 336 -7.09 28.67 14.04
N GLY A 337 -5.96 28.17 14.56
CA GLY A 337 -5.72 28.06 16.00
C GLY A 337 -4.35 27.50 16.31
N ALA A 338 -4.04 27.38 17.59
CA ALA A 338 -2.82 26.73 18.07
C ALA A 338 -3.14 25.66 19.13
N LEU A 339 -2.40 24.57 19.11
CA LEU A 339 -2.50 23.51 20.12
C LEU A 339 -1.74 23.94 21.38
N SER A 340 -2.31 23.66 22.56
CA SER A 340 -1.65 23.78 23.84
C SER A 340 -1.35 22.42 24.49
N ALA A 341 -2.20 21.41 24.24
CA ALA A 341 -1.97 20.04 24.70
C ALA A 341 -2.65 19.02 23.77
N LEU A 342 -2.14 17.77 23.81
CA LEU A 342 -2.68 16.65 23.06
C LEU A 342 -2.55 15.37 23.88
N ARG A 343 -3.61 14.53 23.86
CA ARG A 343 -3.62 13.19 24.47
C ARG A 343 -4.29 12.18 23.54
N VAL A 344 -3.77 10.96 23.53
CA VAL A 344 -4.37 9.81 22.84
C VAL A 344 -4.90 8.84 23.90
N GLU A 345 -6.19 8.54 23.85
CA GLU A 345 -6.92 7.75 24.85
C GLU A 345 -7.80 6.72 24.12
N GLY A 346 -7.24 5.52 23.87
CA GLY A 346 -7.95 4.50 23.10
C GLY A 346 -8.18 4.96 21.65
N ASP A 347 -9.42 5.07 21.22
CA ASP A 347 -9.81 5.53 19.88
C ASP A 347 -10.14 7.03 19.81
N ILE A 348 -9.74 7.79 20.84
CA ILE A 348 -9.96 9.24 20.92
C ILE A 348 -8.63 9.99 20.97
N ILE A 349 -8.48 11.02 20.14
CA ILE A 349 -7.47 12.05 20.32
C ILE A 349 -8.16 13.29 20.89
N ARG A 350 -7.73 13.71 22.07
CA ARG A 350 -8.17 14.94 22.72
C ARG A 350 -7.15 16.03 22.46
N ILE A 351 -7.61 17.13 21.87
CA ILE A 351 -6.80 18.32 21.59
C ILE A 351 -7.30 19.45 22.50
N THR A 352 -6.38 20.12 23.20
CA THR A 352 -6.64 21.39 23.88
C THR A 352 -6.04 22.53 23.06
N THR A 353 -6.81 23.56 22.79
CA THR A 353 -6.38 24.74 22.04
C THR A 353 -5.97 25.87 22.97
N SER A 354 -5.06 26.74 22.55
CA SER A 354 -4.67 27.94 23.31
C SER A 354 -5.66 29.11 23.17
N GLY A 355 -6.74 28.93 22.43
CA GLY A 355 -7.82 29.88 22.20
C GLY A 355 -9.13 29.16 21.90
N PRO A 356 -10.19 29.85 21.49
CA PRO A 356 -11.50 29.22 21.26
C PRO A 356 -11.42 28.10 20.20
N ALA A 357 -11.82 26.89 20.57
CA ALA A 357 -11.85 25.74 19.64
C ALA A 357 -12.77 26.03 18.44
N ALA A 358 -13.80 26.84 18.60
CA ALA A 358 -14.70 27.27 17.52
C ALA A 358 -14.01 28.11 16.42
N ALA A 359 -12.82 28.65 16.67
CA ALA A 359 -12.02 29.37 15.66
C ALA A 359 -11.26 28.42 14.72
N VAL A 360 -11.08 27.16 15.12
CA VAL A 360 -10.39 26.15 14.31
C VAL A 360 -11.30 25.70 13.18
N LYS A 361 -10.77 25.68 11.95
CA LYS A 361 -11.50 25.27 10.74
C LYS A 361 -11.27 23.80 10.40
N ALA A 362 -10.03 23.35 10.59
CA ALA A 362 -9.63 21.97 10.28
C ALA A 362 -8.47 21.52 11.16
N VAL A 363 -8.33 20.20 11.31
CA VAL A 363 -7.17 19.53 11.89
C VAL A 363 -6.35 18.91 10.78
N ARG A 364 -5.03 19.13 10.80
CA ARG A 364 -4.05 18.53 9.88
C ARG A 364 -3.26 17.44 10.60
N LEU A 365 -3.17 16.27 10.00
CA LEU A 365 -2.53 15.08 10.55
C LEU A 365 -1.35 14.67 9.68
N GLY A 366 -0.13 14.88 10.14
CA GLY A 366 1.09 14.53 9.42
C GLY A 366 1.22 15.18 8.04
N LEU A 367 0.66 16.38 7.84
CA LEU A 367 0.63 17.06 6.54
C LEU A 367 1.67 18.18 6.39
N ASP A 368 2.37 18.49 7.46
CA ASP A 368 3.41 19.52 7.40
C ASP A 368 4.65 18.91 6.72
N GLY A 369 4.67 18.97 5.39
CA GLY A 369 5.70 18.46 4.53
C GLY A 369 7.03 19.21 4.67
N HIS A 370 8.10 18.57 4.21
CA HIS A 370 9.41 19.22 4.21
C HIS A 370 9.43 20.43 3.25
N ARG A 371 10.19 21.42 3.65
CA ARG A 371 10.55 22.55 2.77
C ARG A 371 12.06 22.55 2.59
N GLY A 372 12.53 22.30 1.36
CA GLY A 372 13.95 22.23 1.06
C GLY A 372 14.53 20.83 1.19
N LYS A 373 15.57 20.63 2.01
CA LYS A 373 16.27 19.35 2.12
C LYS A 373 15.47 18.31 2.91
N ARG A 374 15.32 17.11 2.35
CA ARG A 374 14.74 15.95 3.04
C ARG A 374 15.68 15.45 4.13
N SER A 375 15.11 15.14 5.30
CA SER A 375 15.82 14.54 6.43
C SER A 375 14.84 13.78 7.32
N SER A 376 15.35 13.05 8.30
CA SER A 376 14.51 12.40 9.31
C SER A 376 13.57 13.38 10.03
N GLU A 377 13.98 14.62 10.21
CA GLU A 377 13.21 15.66 10.92
C GLU A 377 12.15 16.32 10.06
N THR A 378 12.31 16.30 8.73
CA THR A 378 11.46 17.05 7.80
C THR A 378 10.43 16.19 7.08
N ILE A 379 10.47 14.87 7.21
CA ILE A 379 9.44 14.00 6.65
C ILE A 379 8.10 14.28 7.36
N PRO A 380 7.02 14.55 6.60
CA PRO A 380 5.69 14.74 7.17
C PRO A 380 5.21 13.44 7.81
N ARG A 381 4.88 13.48 9.09
CA ARG A 381 4.47 12.30 9.85
C ARG A 381 3.74 12.63 11.15
N THR A 382 3.18 11.61 11.78
CA THR A 382 2.74 11.66 13.18
C THR A 382 3.48 10.63 14.02
N SER A 383 3.44 10.78 15.35
CA SER A 383 3.88 9.77 16.32
C SER A 383 2.74 8.90 16.83
N ILE A 384 1.65 8.76 16.06
CA ILE A 384 0.46 8.01 16.46
C ILE A 384 0.32 6.77 15.59
N ARG A 385 0.21 5.61 16.24
CA ARG A 385 0.09 4.31 15.59
C ARG A 385 -1.08 3.51 16.16
N SER A 386 -1.53 2.50 15.44
CA SER A 386 -2.50 1.53 15.92
C SER A 386 -1.99 0.80 17.17
N ALA A 387 -2.85 0.59 18.15
CA ALA A 387 -2.58 -0.30 19.27
C ALA A 387 -2.44 -1.77 18.80
N THR A 388 -3.07 -2.14 17.69
CA THR A 388 -2.94 -3.46 17.08
C THR A 388 -1.55 -3.63 16.45
N ALA A 389 -0.85 -4.69 16.86
CA ALA A 389 0.45 -5.08 16.36
C ALA A 389 0.36 -6.35 15.53
N TYR A 390 1.06 -6.38 14.40
CA TYR A 390 1.22 -7.56 13.57
C TYR A 390 2.63 -8.10 13.74
N GLY A 391 2.75 -9.36 14.15
CA GLY A 391 4.05 -10.03 14.25
C GLY A 391 4.74 -10.04 12.89
N ARG A 392 6.04 -9.78 12.87
CA ARG A 392 6.83 -9.94 11.65
C ARG A 392 7.07 -11.42 11.38
N TYR A 393 7.11 -11.75 10.09
CA TYR A 393 7.59 -13.05 9.63
C TYR A 393 9.03 -13.32 10.11
N ARG A 394 9.87 -12.30 10.08
CA ARG A 394 11.19 -12.32 10.71
C ARG A 394 11.12 -11.75 12.13
N SER A 395 12.05 -12.15 12.97
CA SER A 395 12.25 -11.52 14.27
C SER A 395 12.46 -10.01 14.07
N GLY A 396 11.88 -9.21 14.93
CA GLY A 396 12.03 -7.75 14.87
C GLY A 396 10.82 -7.02 15.47
N THR A 397 10.84 -5.69 15.37
CA THR A 397 9.75 -4.83 15.85
C THR A 397 8.46 -5.15 15.10
N PRO A 398 7.34 -5.41 15.79
CA PRO A 398 6.06 -5.67 15.16
C PRO A 398 5.64 -4.54 14.21
N ILE A 399 4.99 -4.89 13.11
CA ILE A 399 4.44 -3.92 12.18
C ILE A 399 3.14 -3.36 12.73
N ARG A 400 2.93 -2.06 12.55
CA ARG A 400 1.72 -1.37 12.95
C ARG A 400 1.27 -0.42 11.85
N LYS A 401 -0.04 -0.14 11.80
CA LYS A 401 -0.58 0.95 10.98
C LYS A 401 -0.26 2.29 11.65
N TRP A 402 0.06 3.28 10.84
CA TRP A 402 0.29 4.65 11.28
C TRP A 402 -0.91 5.52 10.92
N LEU A 403 -1.14 6.58 11.70
CA LEU A 403 -2.25 7.51 11.46
C LEU A 403 -2.10 8.16 10.08
N CYS A 404 -3.15 8.06 9.28
CA CYS A 404 -3.14 8.54 7.91
C CYS A 404 -2.88 10.05 7.79
N HIS A 405 -2.21 10.42 6.72
CA HIS A 405 -2.17 11.82 6.28
C HIS A 405 -3.60 12.27 5.95
N GLN A 406 -4.10 13.21 6.72
CA GLN A 406 -5.49 13.63 6.62
C GLN A 406 -5.65 15.10 7.01
N GLN A 407 -6.54 15.80 6.33
CA GLN A 407 -7.08 17.07 6.76
C GLN A 407 -8.59 16.90 6.95
N ILE A 408 -9.07 17.20 8.13
CA ILE A 408 -10.47 17.00 8.47
C ILE A 408 -11.08 18.30 8.99
N ALA A 409 -12.19 18.71 8.38
CA ALA A 409 -12.94 19.87 8.86
C ALA A 409 -13.64 19.56 10.19
N LEU A 410 -13.80 20.56 11.04
CA LEU A 410 -14.54 20.42 12.29
C LEU A 410 -16.04 20.50 12.06
N GLU A 411 -16.76 19.54 12.61
CA GLU A 411 -18.21 19.62 12.77
C GLU A 411 -18.56 20.60 13.91
N ARG A 412 -19.51 21.47 13.62
CA ARG A 412 -19.97 22.54 14.54
C ARG A 412 -21.31 22.20 15.16
#